data_8a3b07fab9a1101dae37df28650959a8
#
_entry.id   8a3b07fab9a1101dae37df28650959a8
#
_cell.length_a   1.000
_cell.length_b   1.000
_cell.length_c   1.000
_cell.angle_alpha   90.00
_cell.angle_beta   90.00
_cell.angle_gamma   90.00
#
_symmetry.space_group_name_H-M   'P 1'
#
loop_
_entity.id
_entity.type
_entity.pdbx_description
1 polymer ?
#
loop_
_entity_poly.entity_id
_entity_poly.type
_entity_poly.pdbx_seq_one_letter_code
_entity_poly.pdbx_strand_id
1 'polypeptide(L)'
;MKLIRYFERFPFEVRQPPNRDWCIPASVEAVVKYHMPNSTVTQGQILREFVKRKGLEQIGLKPIQDVLKQYSEFSWADIQYCAEHQFHGSFNALVSFLEECVGENRPTIISVPIPPKNWHTLTVLGYDREFLRVYDPNPFIWSEYCDVAKLKIQGALRSRKLTSDTTDALVISPKTPASSEHALDES
;
A
#
# COMPACT_ATOMS: atom_id res chain seq x y z
N MET A 1 2.10 -15.93 -13.10
CA MET A 1 1.93 -14.79 -12.17
C MET A 1 2.46 -13.51 -12.81
N LYS A 2 1.71 -12.42 -12.79
CA LYS A 2 2.15 -11.08 -13.19
C LYS A 2 2.68 -10.35 -11.96
N LEU A 3 3.83 -9.71 -12.08
CA LEU A 3 4.52 -8.99 -11.00
C LEU A 3 4.70 -7.52 -11.41
N ILE A 4 4.90 -6.63 -10.43
CA ILE A 4 5.39 -5.28 -10.68
C ILE A 4 6.74 -5.35 -11.40
N ARG A 5 7.05 -4.29 -12.17
CA ARG A 5 8.36 -4.19 -12.82
C ARG A 5 9.47 -4.11 -11.77
N TYR A 6 10.60 -4.79 -12.01
CA TYR A 6 11.72 -4.83 -11.06
C TYR A 6 11.32 -5.37 -9.68
N PHE A 7 10.44 -6.36 -9.64
CA PHE A 7 10.01 -7.03 -8.42
C PHE A 7 11.19 -7.43 -7.51
N GLU A 8 12.30 -7.87 -8.09
CA GLU A 8 13.54 -8.25 -7.40
C GLU A 8 14.23 -7.07 -6.67
N ARG A 9 13.86 -5.83 -7.00
CA ARG A 9 14.36 -4.62 -6.32
C ARG A 9 13.46 -4.15 -5.20
N PHE A 10 12.34 -4.82 -4.97
CA PHE A 10 11.48 -4.47 -3.85
C PHE A 10 12.25 -4.71 -2.53
N PRO A 11 12.27 -3.75 -1.59
CA PRO A 11 13.11 -3.81 -0.40
C PRO A 11 12.47 -4.71 0.68
N PHE A 12 12.52 -6.03 0.48
CA PHE A 12 11.95 -7.04 1.38
C PHE A 12 12.58 -7.04 2.78
N GLU A 13 13.75 -6.41 2.94
CA GLU A 13 14.43 -6.25 4.22
C GLU A 13 13.80 -5.19 5.13
N VAL A 14 12.97 -4.30 4.59
CA VAL A 14 12.24 -3.32 5.39
C VAL A 14 11.17 -4.04 6.21
N ARG A 15 11.33 -4.05 7.52
CA ARG A 15 10.42 -4.74 8.46
C ARG A 15 9.99 -3.81 9.56
N GLN A 16 8.76 -3.99 10.03
CA GLN A 16 8.37 -3.31 11.27
C GLN A 16 9.18 -3.83 12.46
N PRO A 17 9.51 -2.99 13.45
CA PRO A 17 10.16 -3.44 14.66
C PRO A 17 9.29 -4.46 15.40
N PRO A 18 9.92 -5.45 16.07
CA PRO A 18 9.19 -6.42 16.89
C PRO A 18 8.29 -5.72 17.92
N ASN A 19 7.11 -6.26 18.15
CA ASN A 19 6.12 -5.76 19.13
C ASN A 19 5.69 -4.29 18.92
N ARG A 20 5.71 -3.81 17.69
CA ARG A 20 5.23 -2.48 17.31
C ARG A 20 4.19 -2.58 16.19
N ASP A 21 3.12 -1.80 16.29
CA ASP A 21 2.08 -1.71 15.27
C ASP A 21 2.48 -0.73 14.15
N TRP A 22 3.64 -0.99 13.54
CA TRP A 22 4.23 -0.13 12.51
C TRP A 22 4.06 -0.67 11.09
N CYS A 23 3.09 -1.55 10.87
CA CYS A 23 2.87 -2.18 9.56
C CYS A 23 2.64 -1.13 8.45
N ILE A 24 1.86 -0.08 8.72
CA ILE A 24 1.63 1.00 7.74
C ILE A 24 2.91 1.79 7.45
N PRO A 25 3.60 2.38 8.45
CA PRO A 25 4.87 3.07 8.19
C PRO A 25 5.93 2.21 7.50
N ALA A 26 6.03 0.92 7.85
CA ALA A 26 6.97 0.00 7.21
C ALA A 26 6.58 -0.29 5.75
N SER A 27 5.30 -0.53 5.46
CA SER A 27 4.83 -0.69 4.07
C SER A 27 5.07 0.57 3.24
N VAL A 28 4.84 1.76 3.80
CA VAL A 28 5.11 3.04 3.13
C VAL A 28 6.61 3.18 2.84
N GLU A 29 7.50 2.91 3.82
CA GLU A 29 8.96 2.94 3.61
C GLU A 29 9.37 2.00 2.48
N ALA A 30 8.85 0.78 2.46
CA ALA A 30 9.18 -0.20 1.42
C ALA A 30 8.74 0.29 0.02
N VAL A 31 7.54 0.84 -0.12
CA VAL A 31 7.06 1.39 -1.40
C VAL A 31 7.89 2.60 -1.84
N VAL A 32 8.26 3.48 -0.91
CA VAL A 32 9.14 4.63 -1.20
C VAL A 32 10.49 4.16 -1.73
N LYS A 33 11.15 3.23 -1.05
CA LYS A 33 12.45 2.69 -1.48
C LYS A 33 12.38 1.93 -2.79
N TYR A 34 11.25 1.28 -3.08
CA TYR A 34 11.03 0.66 -4.38
C TYR A 34 11.06 1.68 -5.53
N HIS A 35 10.40 2.83 -5.38
CA HIS A 35 10.39 3.89 -6.38
C HIS A 35 11.64 4.75 -6.35
N MET A 36 12.23 4.94 -5.18
CA MET A 36 13.40 5.78 -4.91
C MET A 36 14.42 5.03 -4.07
N PRO A 37 15.25 4.16 -4.66
CA PRO A 37 16.16 3.28 -3.92
C PRO A 37 17.13 4.01 -2.99
N ASN A 38 17.48 5.26 -3.32
CA ASN A 38 18.37 6.11 -2.51
C ASN A 38 17.62 6.98 -1.48
N SER A 39 16.32 6.76 -1.28
CA SER A 39 15.56 7.52 -0.30
C SER A 39 16.03 7.23 1.11
N THR A 40 16.21 8.30 1.89
CA THR A 40 16.55 8.24 3.32
C THR A 40 15.32 8.21 4.22
N VAL A 41 14.13 8.23 3.64
CA VAL A 41 12.85 8.14 4.37
C VAL A 41 12.76 6.80 5.08
N THR A 42 12.49 6.83 6.39
CA THR A 42 12.33 5.65 7.23
C THR A 42 10.95 5.62 7.89
N GLN A 43 10.49 4.43 8.26
CA GLN A 43 9.23 4.27 9.01
C GLN A 43 9.19 5.11 10.29
N GLY A 44 10.34 5.28 10.96
CA GLY A 44 10.44 6.11 12.16
C GLY A 44 10.24 7.61 11.86
N GLN A 45 10.68 8.09 10.70
CA GLN A 45 10.41 9.47 10.26
C GLN A 45 8.95 9.65 9.89
N ILE A 46 8.38 8.71 9.15
CA ILE A 46 6.96 8.70 8.78
C ILE A 46 6.09 8.75 10.05
N LEU A 47 6.41 7.92 11.04
CA LEU A 47 5.68 7.89 12.30
C LEU A 47 5.81 9.19 13.08
N ARG A 48 7.03 9.77 13.18
CA ARG A 48 7.23 11.06 13.85
C ARG A 48 6.42 12.17 13.20
N GLU A 49 6.39 12.21 11.86
CA GLU A 49 5.61 13.21 11.13
C GLU A 49 4.10 12.99 11.34
N PHE A 50 3.66 11.73 11.41
CA PHE A 50 2.28 11.39 11.74
C PHE A 50 1.90 11.89 13.14
N VAL A 51 2.67 11.54 14.17
CA VAL A 51 2.40 11.97 15.56
C VAL A 51 2.41 13.49 15.68
N LYS A 52 3.33 14.17 15.01
CA LYS A 52 3.40 15.64 15.00
C LYS A 52 2.12 16.29 14.46
N ARG A 53 1.48 15.68 13.44
CA ARG A 53 0.31 16.25 12.75
C ARG A 53 -1.03 15.77 13.26
N LYS A 54 -1.10 14.53 13.71
CA LYS A 54 -2.33 13.82 14.11
C LYS A 54 -2.36 13.45 15.60
N GLY A 55 -1.26 13.66 16.31
CA GLY A 55 -1.16 13.27 17.71
C GLY A 55 -1.10 11.75 17.89
N LEU A 56 -1.81 11.25 18.91
CA LEU A 56 -1.89 9.82 19.24
C LEU A 56 -3.10 9.11 18.59
N GLU A 57 -3.65 9.68 17.52
CA GLU A 57 -4.70 9.02 16.77
C GLU A 57 -4.24 7.67 16.21
N GLN A 58 -5.19 6.77 16.00
CA GLN A 58 -4.89 5.48 15.39
C GLN A 58 -4.38 5.67 13.96
N ILE A 59 -3.24 5.09 13.64
CA ILE A 59 -2.70 5.09 12.28
C ILE A 59 -3.59 4.24 11.39
N GLY A 60 -4.11 4.85 10.32
CA GLY A 60 -4.87 4.17 9.28
C GLY A 60 -4.42 4.66 7.90
N LEU A 61 -4.88 4.00 6.82
CA LEU A 61 -4.45 4.37 5.46
C LEU A 61 -4.92 5.77 5.07
N LYS A 62 -6.12 6.20 5.46
CA LYS A 62 -6.59 7.57 5.18
C LYS A 62 -5.84 8.63 5.99
N PRO A 63 -5.69 8.52 7.33
CA PRO A 63 -4.90 9.47 8.11
C PRO A 63 -3.44 9.57 7.64
N ILE A 64 -2.81 8.45 7.26
CA ILE A 64 -1.44 8.49 6.75
C ILE A 64 -1.34 9.18 5.40
N GLN A 65 -2.29 8.98 4.47
CA GLN A 65 -2.33 9.73 3.21
C GLN A 65 -2.30 11.24 3.44
N ASP A 66 -3.11 11.74 4.37
CA ASP A 66 -3.22 13.16 4.67
C ASP A 66 -1.88 13.73 5.18
N VAL A 67 -1.16 12.94 5.97
CA VAL A 67 0.19 13.29 6.45
C VAL A 67 1.21 13.29 5.33
N LEU A 68 1.25 12.22 4.52
CA LEU A 68 2.23 12.07 3.43
C LEU A 68 2.08 13.17 2.38
N LYS A 69 0.84 13.58 2.03
CA LYS A 69 0.59 14.69 1.10
C LYS A 69 1.16 16.04 1.55
N GLN A 70 1.34 16.22 2.85
CA GLN A 70 1.87 17.44 3.45
C GLN A 70 3.35 17.32 3.83
N TYR A 71 3.93 16.14 3.71
CA TYR A 71 5.32 15.89 4.05
C TYR A 71 6.20 16.11 2.81
N SER A 72 7.14 17.07 2.88
CA SER A 72 7.97 17.51 1.75
C SER A 72 8.72 16.37 1.05
N GLU A 73 9.13 15.35 1.81
CA GLU A 73 9.83 14.18 1.30
C GLU A 73 8.98 13.37 0.29
N PHE A 74 7.65 13.63 0.25
CA PHE A 74 6.72 13.00 -0.68
C PHE A 74 6.27 13.93 -1.82
N SER A 75 6.94 15.06 -2.02
CA SER A 75 6.62 16.01 -3.10
C SER A 75 6.68 15.40 -4.50
N TRP A 76 7.45 14.33 -4.69
CA TRP A 76 7.60 13.55 -5.92
C TRP A 76 6.42 12.61 -6.19
N ALA A 77 5.66 12.25 -5.16
CA ALA A 77 4.67 11.19 -5.24
C ALA A 77 3.26 11.73 -5.54
N ASP A 78 2.51 10.96 -6.33
CA ASP A 78 1.06 10.92 -6.29
C ASP A 78 0.62 9.90 -5.25
N ILE A 79 -0.28 10.32 -4.34
CA ILE A 79 -0.72 9.51 -3.21
C ILE A 79 -2.24 9.41 -3.26
N GLN A 80 -2.72 8.24 -3.64
CA GLN A 80 -4.13 7.94 -3.81
C GLN A 80 -4.62 7.02 -2.69
N TYR A 81 -5.64 7.44 -1.96
CA TYR A 81 -6.40 6.59 -1.05
C TYR A 81 -7.71 6.19 -1.71
N CYS A 82 -8.00 4.90 -1.69
CA CYS A 82 -9.24 4.32 -2.17
C CYS A 82 -9.97 3.72 -0.97
N ALA A 83 -11.10 4.31 -0.59
CA ALA A 83 -11.92 3.82 0.50
C ALA A 83 -12.68 2.55 0.08
N GLU A 84 -12.99 1.68 1.05
CA GLU A 84 -13.66 0.40 0.80
C GLU A 84 -14.96 0.54 -0.02
N HIS A 85 -15.73 1.61 0.21
CA HIS A 85 -17.00 1.84 -0.48
C HIS A 85 -16.84 2.09 -1.99
N GLN A 86 -15.64 2.51 -2.45
CA GLN A 86 -15.35 2.71 -3.88
C GLN A 86 -15.32 1.39 -4.66
N PHE A 87 -15.17 0.29 -3.97
CA PHE A 87 -15.25 -1.06 -4.57
C PHE A 87 -16.67 -1.62 -4.54
N HIS A 88 -17.68 -0.81 -4.17
CA HIS A 88 -19.10 -1.17 -4.16
C HIS A 88 -19.41 -2.47 -3.42
N GLY A 89 -18.68 -2.79 -2.36
CA GLY A 89 -18.81 -4.02 -1.59
C GLY A 89 -18.37 -5.28 -2.35
N SER A 90 -17.73 -5.14 -3.51
CA SER A 90 -17.33 -6.25 -4.38
C SER A 90 -15.84 -6.57 -4.22
N PHE A 91 -15.54 -7.77 -3.71
CA PHE A 91 -14.17 -8.27 -3.69
C PHE A 91 -13.54 -8.34 -5.09
N ASN A 92 -14.33 -8.68 -6.10
CA ASN A 92 -13.83 -8.72 -7.48
C ASN A 92 -13.43 -7.31 -7.98
N ALA A 93 -14.16 -6.26 -7.60
CA ALA A 93 -13.79 -4.89 -7.95
C ALA A 93 -12.47 -4.49 -7.27
N LEU A 94 -12.27 -4.83 -6.01
CA LEU A 94 -10.98 -4.64 -5.31
C LEU A 94 -9.86 -5.40 -6.04
N VAL A 95 -10.08 -6.68 -6.37
CA VAL A 95 -9.06 -7.48 -7.08
C VAL A 95 -8.73 -6.86 -8.44
N SER A 96 -9.73 -6.46 -9.23
CA SER A 96 -9.48 -5.80 -10.53
C SER A 96 -8.67 -4.52 -10.39
N PHE A 97 -8.95 -3.71 -9.38
CA PHE A 97 -8.17 -2.51 -9.07
C PHE A 97 -6.70 -2.86 -8.70
N LEU A 98 -6.48 -3.89 -7.88
CA LEU A 98 -5.13 -4.33 -7.52
C LEU A 98 -4.37 -4.87 -8.74
N GLU A 99 -5.03 -5.59 -9.63
CA GLU A 99 -4.47 -6.10 -10.89
C GLU A 99 -4.08 -4.98 -11.84
N GLU A 100 -4.90 -3.92 -11.93
CA GLU A 100 -4.59 -2.70 -12.67
C GLU A 100 -3.35 -2.01 -12.08
N CYS A 101 -3.32 -1.78 -10.77
CA CYS A 101 -2.18 -1.17 -10.09
C CYS A 101 -0.87 -1.94 -10.35
N VAL A 102 -0.89 -3.27 -10.23
CA VAL A 102 0.28 -4.10 -10.56
C VAL A 102 0.66 -3.95 -12.04
N GLY A 103 -0.35 -3.91 -12.93
CA GLY A 103 -0.14 -3.69 -14.36
C GLY A 103 0.57 -2.38 -14.70
N GLU A 104 0.30 -1.35 -13.91
CA GLU A 104 0.89 -0.01 -14.03
C GLU A 104 2.13 0.19 -13.15
N ASN A 105 2.66 -0.90 -12.58
CA ASN A 105 3.85 -0.87 -11.73
C ASN A 105 3.67 -0.04 -10.45
N ARG A 106 2.49 -0.10 -9.84
CA ARG A 106 2.12 0.59 -8.61
C ARG A 106 1.91 -0.40 -7.46
N PRO A 107 2.92 -0.65 -6.61
CA PRO A 107 2.71 -1.42 -5.37
C PRO A 107 1.60 -0.80 -4.54
N THR A 108 0.64 -1.60 -4.10
CA THR A 108 -0.57 -1.11 -3.43
C THR A 108 -0.67 -1.67 -2.02
N ILE A 109 -0.75 -0.79 -1.04
CA ILE A 109 -0.92 -1.15 0.37
C ILE A 109 -2.41 -1.34 0.65
N ILE A 110 -2.78 -2.48 1.22
CA ILE A 110 -4.16 -2.80 1.64
C ILE A 110 -4.18 -3.13 3.13
N SER A 111 -5.32 -2.85 3.77
CA SER A 111 -5.57 -3.28 5.15
C SER A 111 -6.33 -4.59 5.16
N VAL A 112 -5.88 -5.56 5.95
CA VAL A 112 -6.57 -6.84 6.14
C VAL A 112 -6.83 -7.08 7.63
N PRO A 113 -8.01 -7.60 8.00
CA PRO A 113 -8.29 -7.90 9.39
C PRO A 113 -7.52 -9.13 9.84
N ILE A 114 -7.00 -9.07 11.07
CA ILE A 114 -6.42 -10.21 11.78
C ILE A 114 -7.29 -10.50 12.99
N PRO A 115 -7.81 -11.72 13.14
CA PRO A 115 -8.53 -12.09 14.36
C PRO A 115 -7.64 -11.94 15.62
N PRO A 116 -8.18 -11.54 16.80
CA PRO A 116 -9.61 -11.30 17.04
C PRO A 116 -10.09 -9.86 16.72
N LYS A 117 -9.23 -8.83 16.69
CA LYS A 117 -9.69 -7.44 16.55
C LYS A 117 -8.71 -6.49 15.85
N ASN A 118 -7.56 -6.96 15.42
CA ASN A 118 -6.52 -6.10 14.83
C ASN A 118 -6.65 -5.98 13.31
N TRP A 119 -6.04 -4.93 12.77
CA TRP A 119 -5.80 -4.74 11.36
C TRP A 119 -4.32 -4.86 11.06
N HIS A 120 -4.00 -5.35 9.88
CA HIS A 120 -2.65 -5.46 9.38
C HIS A 120 -2.59 -4.95 7.96
N THR A 121 -1.41 -4.51 7.51
CA THR A 121 -1.23 -4.08 6.13
C THR A 121 -0.36 -5.06 5.36
N LEU A 122 -0.75 -5.29 4.12
CA LEU A 122 0.01 -6.02 3.12
C LEU A 122 0.25 -5.11 1.93
N THR A 123 1.40 -5.27 1.26
CA THR A 123 1.65 -4.58 -0.01
C THR A 123 1.53 -5.58 -1.15
N VAL A 124 0.60 -5.33 -2.07
CA VAL A 124 0.37 -6.19 -3.24
C VAL A 124 1.40 -5.86 -4.31
N LEU A 125 2.13 -6.88 -4.76
CA LEU A 125 3.24 -6.79 -5.70
C LEU A 125 3.01 -7.61 -6.98
N GLY A 126 2.00 -8.46 -6.99
CA GLY A 126 1.72 -9.31 -8.12
C GLY A 126 0.42 -10.08 -7.99
N TYR A 127 0.03 -10.76 -9.06
CA TYR A 127 -1.17 -11.58 -9.07
C TYR A 127 -1.12 -12.69 -10.12
N ASP A 128 -1.94 -13.71 -9.92
CA ASP A 128 -2.43 -14.62 -10.95
C ASP A 128 -3.92 -14.91 -10.75
N ARG A 129 -4.42 -16.01 -11.33
CA ARG A 129 -5.83 -16.35 -11.23
C ARG A 129 -6.32 -16.55 -9.79
N GLU A 130 -5.51 -17.15 -8.94
CA GLU A 130 -5.91 -17.64 -7.61
C GLU A 130 -5.24 -16.87 -6.47
N PHE A 131 -4.06 -16.27 -6.72
CA PHE A 131 -3.21 -15.70 -5.68
C PHE A 131 -2.92 -14.22 -5.93
N LEU A 132 -2.68 -13.51 -4.82
CA LEU A 132 -1.96 -12.23 -4.79
C LEU A 132 -0.56 -12.48 -4.23
N ARG A 133 0.46 -11.95 -4.90
CA ARG A 133 1.80 -11.89 -4.36
C ARG A 133 1.89 -10.66 -3.46
N VAL A 134 2.19 -10.88 -2.18
CA VAL A 134 2.21 -9.81 -1.19
C VAL A 134 3.55 -9.75 -0.46
N TYR A 135 3.91 -8.57 -0.02
CA TYR A 135 4.90 -8.33 1.00
C TYR A 135 4.21 -8.04 2.33
N ASP A 136 4.68 -8.70 3.39
CA ASP A 136 4.23 -8.52 4.76
C ASP A 136 5.37 -7.88 5.59
N PRO A 137 5.19 -6.65 6.11
CA PRO A 137 6.20 -6.01 6.94
C PRO A 137 6.39 -6.71 8.30
N ASN A 138 5.48 -7.63 8.66
CA ASN A 138 5.57 -8.46 9.85
C ASN A 138 5.53 -9.95 9.48
N PRO A 139 6.68 -10.57 9.20
CA PRO A 139 6.73 -11.94 8.71
C PRO A 139 6.21 -13.00 9.68
N PHE A 140 5.98 -12.65 10.95
CA PHE A 140 5.37 -13.55 11.94
C PHE A 140 3.86 -13.74 11.73
N ILE A 141 3.22 -12.91 10.91
CA ILE A 141 1.78 -13.01 10.64
C ILE A 141 1.50 -13.84 9.40
N TRP A 142 2.13 -13.52 8.26
CA TRP A 142 1.84 -14.17 6.99
C TRP A 142 3.06 -14.77 6.30
N SER A 143 4.25 -14.41 6.66
CA SER A 143 5.50 -14.60 5.98
C SER A 143 5.92 -13.34 5.21
N GLU A 144 7.21 -13.05 5.22
CA GLU A 144 7.81 -11.83 4.68
C GLU A 144 7.40 -11.54 3.23
N TYR A 145 7.20 -12.61 2.49
CA TYR A 145 6.88 -12.58 1.09
C TYR A 145 6.18 -13.89 0.73
N CYS A 146 4.96 -13.83 0.28
CA CYS A 146 4.18 -15.02 0.02
C CYS A 146 3.10 -14.81 -1.03
N ASP A 147 2.67 -15.92 -1.59
CA ASP A 147 1.43 -16.01 -2.35
C ASP A 147 0.28 -16.26 -1.40
N VAL A 148 -0.61 -15.30 -1.31
CA VAL A 148 -1.83 -15.41 -0.48
C VAL A 148 -3.01 -15.68 -1.39
N ALA A 149 -3.72 -16.78 -1.14
CA ALA A 149 -4.92 -17.09 -1.90
C ALA A 149 -5.94 -15.94 -1.78
N LYS A 150 -6.48 -15.49 -2.90
CA LYS A 150 -7.52 -14.44 -2.94
C LYS A 150 -8.69 -14.78 -2.03
N LEU A 151 -9.10 -16.06 -2.01
CA LEU A 151 -10.17 -16.58 -1.12
C LEU A 151 -9.80 -16.41 0.37
N LYS A 152 -8.53 -16.51 0.75
CA LYS A 152 -8.10 -16.30 2.15
C LYS A 152 -8.27 -14.85 2.56
N ILE A 153 -7.92 -13.90 1.70
CA ILE A 153 -8.13 -12.46 1.94
C ILE A 153 -9.63 -12.17 2.03
N GLN A 154 -10.41 -12.65 1.08
CA GLN A 154 -11.86 -12.50 1.08
C GLN A 154 -12.49 -13.08 2.35
N GLY A 155 -12.06 -14.27 2.78
CA GLY A 155 -12.53 -14.90 4.01
C GLY A 155 -12.18 -14.08 5.25
N ALA A 156 -11.00 -13.48 5.31
CA ALA A 156 -10.60 -12.59 6.39
C ALA A 156 -11.48 -11.33 6.45
N LEU A 157 -11.77 -10.71 5.32
CA LEU A 157 -12.66 -9.53 5.24
C LEU A 157 -14.09 -9.88 5.72
N ARG A 158 -14.64 -11.00 5.26
CA ARG A 158 -15.99 -11.50 5.67
C ARG A 158 -16.09 -11.84 7.15
N SER A 159 -15.00 -12.34 7.75
CA SER A 159 -15.00 -12.80 9.16
C SER A 159 -15.34 -11.70 10.17
N ARG A 160 -15.18 -10.43 9.79
CA ARG A 160 -15.47 -9.27 10.65
C ARG A 160 -16.91 -8.79 10.62
N LYS A 161 -17.81 -9.46 9.94
CA LYS A 161 -19.18 -8.98 9.73
C LYS A 161 -19.19 -7.54 9.17
N LEU A 162 -18.19 -7.19 8.39
CA LEU A 162 -18.18 -5.96 7.63
C LEU A 162 -19.32 -6.02 6.62
N THR A 163 -19.91 -4.89 6.33
CA THR A 163 -21.01 -4.77 5.35
C THR A 163 -20.53 -5.01 3.92
N SER A 164 -19.21 -5.16 3.74
CA SER A 164 -18.58 -5.36 2.43
C SER A 164 -17.41 -6.37 2.51
N ASP A 165 -17.17 -7.06 1.41
CA ASP A 165 -16.01 -7.94 1.19
C ASP A 165 -14.78 -7.13 0.72
N THR A 166 -14.69 -5.85 1.03
CA THR A 166 -13.67 -4.93 0.53
C THR A 166 -12.89 -4.29 1.68
N THR A 167 -11.81 -3.64 1.33
CA THR A 167 -10.94 -2.92 2.28
C THR A 167 -10.38 -1.67 1.64
N ASP A 168 -9.86 -0.79 2.48
CA ASP A 168 -9.13 0.40 2.04
C ASP A 168 -7.83 0.04 1.33
N ALA A 169 -7.46 0.86 0.34
CA ALA A 169 -6.19 0.75 -0.36
C ALA A 169 -5.47 2.11 -0.41
N LEU A 170 -4.14 2.07 -0.38
CA LEU A 170 -3.26 3.22 -0.54
C LEU A 170 -2.22 2.93 -1.63
N VAL A 171 -2.21 3.78 -2.64
CA VAL A 171 -1.23 3.76 -3.73
C VAL A 171 -0.30 4.94 -3.59
N ILE A 172 1.00 4.70 -3.68
CA ILE A 172 2.04 5.73 -3.73
C ILE A 172 2.85 5.47 -5.01
N SER A 173 2.85 6.42 -5.92
CA SER A 173 3.53 6.29 -7.21
C SER A 173 4.22 7.60 -7.59
N PRO A 174 5.25 7.58 -8.45
CA PRO A 174 5.81 8.80 -9.00
C PRO A 174 4.73 9.61 -9.73
N LYS A 175 4.77 10.93 -9.56
CA LYS A 175 3.95 11.83 -10.37
C LYS A 175 4.29 11.62 -11.85
N THR A 176 3.27 11.48 -12.68
CA THR A 176 3.47 11.54 -14.13
C THR A 176 4.04 12.91 -14.45
N PRO A 177 5.15 13.02 -15.19
CA PRO A 177 5.62 14.32 -15.68
C PRO A 177 4.44 15.00 -16.41
N ALA A 178 4.17 16.25 -16.04
CA ALA A 178 3.24 17.03 -16.83
C ALA A 178 3.69 16.92 -18.29
N SER A 179 2.80 16.42 -19.17
CA SER A 179 3.06 16.44 -20.59
C SER A 179 3.40 17.88 -20.94
N SER A 180 4.66 18.15 -21.28
CA SER A 180 5.02 19.42 -21.86
C SER A 180 4.17 19.53 -23.12
N GLU A 181 3.12 20.33 -23.08
CA GLU A 181 2.45 20.81 -24.27
C GLU A 181 3.55 21.43 -25.12
N HIS A 182 3.97 20.71 -26.15
CA HIS A 182 4.76 21.30 -27.21
C HIS A 182 3.90 22.41 -27.79
N ALA A 183 4.16 23.62 -27.37
CA ALA A 183 3.85 24.77 -28.16
C ALA A 183 4.59 24.54 -29.48
N LEU A 184 3.87 24.00 -30.46
CA LEU A 184 4.27 24.14 -31.85
C LEU A 184 4.07 25.63 -32.16
N ASP A 185 5.15 26.37 -31.98
CA ASP A 185 5.27 27.73 -32.47
C ASP A 185 5.32 27.61 -34.00
N GLU A 186 4.16 27.84 -34.66
CA GLU A 186 4.08 28.02 -36.07
C GLU A 186 4.68 29.39 -36.41
N SER A 187 5.88 29.35 -36.96
CA SER A 187 6.51 30.49 -37.62
C SER A 187 6.77 30.18 -39.09
#